data_81b40c3fac6fa3524e1f4ede1bdfd217
#
_entry.id   81b40c3fac6fa3524e1f4ede1bdfd217
#
_cell.length_a   1.000
_cell.length_b   1.000
_cell.length_c   1.000
_cell.angle_alpha   90.00
_cell.angle_beta   90.00
_cell.angle_gamma   90.00
#
_symmetry.space_group_name_H-M   'P 1'
#
loop_
_entity.id
_entity.type
_entity.pdbx_description
1 polymer ?
#
loop_
_entity_poly.entity_id
_entity_poly.type
_entity_poly.pdbx_seq_one_letter_code
_entity_poly.pdbx_strand_id
1 'polypeptide(L)'
;MLFRSEAVQIFAENKDFNEVRDIQKRILAAYEQDFSKHAPNEIVPRLRMLWNSIPSQLAKENKKFIYGLVREGARAKDYETALLWLSDCGLVHKVSRVNTVGIPLRAYEDLKAFKLFVVDVGLLGCMAGLRQRTLLDGNDLFVEFKGALTEQYVCQQLKTIEDLDVYYYTNDRGSCEIDFVVDTGERIVPVEVKAEVNLRAKSLKTYQEKFSPEVSVRTSMADYKKEEWLVNLPLYAIDQIIKL
;
A
#
# COMPACT_ATOMS: atom_id res chain seq x y z
N MET A 1 -10.75 -11.77 -9.57
CA MET A 1 -9.59 -11.22 -10.31
C MET A 1 -9.88 -10.74 -11.74
N LEU A 2 -10.96 -11.19 -12.37
CA LEU A 2 -11.34 -10.81 -13.76
C LEU A 2 -11.62 -9.29 -13.97
N PHE A 3 -12.15 -8.61 -12.95
CA PHE A 3 -12.64 -7.23 -13.10
C PHE A 3 -11.57 -6.14 -13.30
N ARG A 4 -10.35 -6.30 -12.75
CA ARG A 4 -9.27 -5.34 -12.98
C ARG A 4 -8.77 -5.37 -14.42
N SER A 5 -8.79 -6.53 -15.04
CA SER A 5 -8.42 -6.74 -16.44
C SER A 5 -9.35 -5.96 -17.38
N GLU A 6 -10.66 -5.85 -17.05
CA GLU A 6 -11.64 -5.11 -17.86
C GLU A 6 -11.27 -3.63 -17.97
N ALA A 7 -10.90 -2.97 -16.86
CA ALA A 7 -10.48 -1.56 -16.87
C ALA A 7 -9.21 -1.34 -17.73
N VAL A 8 -8.25 -2.26 -17.64
CA VAL A 8 -7.01 -2.21 -18.43
C VAL A 8 -7.30 -2.47 -19.92
N GLN A 9 -8.15 -3.46 -20.21
CA GLN A 9 -8.54 -3.79 -21.58
C GLN A 9 -9.23 -2.61 -22.26
N ILE A 10 -10.24 -2.02 -21.63
CA ILE A 10 -10.96 -0.85 -22.19
C ILE A 10 -10.01 0.32 -22.43
N PHE A 11 -9.09 0.57 -21.50
CA PHE A 11 -8.08 1.61 -21.74
C PHE A 11 -7.17 1.29 -22.92
N ALA A 12 -6.77 0.03 -23.06
CA ALA A 12 -5.93 -0.39 -24.18
C ALA A 12 -6.63 -0.20 -25.53
N GLU A 13 -7.93 -0.47 -25.58
CA GLU A 13 -8.76 -0.37 -26.77
C GLU A 13 -9.14 1.08 -27.11
N ASN A 14 -9.68 1.82 -26.14
CA ASN A 14 -10.36 3.10 -26.38
C ASN A 14 -9.56 4.33 -25.95
N LYS A 15 -8.55 4.15 -25.08
CA LYS A 15 -7.76 5.25 -24.44
C LYS A 15 -8.63 6.26 -23.68
N ASP A 16 -9.86 5.89 -23.30
CA ASP A 16 -10.79 6.76 -22.58
C ASP A 16 -10.76 6.49 -21.07
N PHE A 17 -10.22 7.46 -20.33
CA PHE A 17 -10.17 7.39 -18.87
C PHE A 17 -11.54 7.50 -18.19
N ASN A 18 -12.57 8.07 -18.85
CA ASN A 18 -13.91 8.13 -18.26
C ASN A 18 -14.56 6.75 -18.26
N GLU A 19 -14.43 6.01 -19.37
CA GLU A 19 -14.89 4.63 -19.44
C GLU A 19 -14.20 3.74 -18.38
N VAL A 20 -12.88 3.89 -18.23
CA VAL A 20 -12.11 3.21 -17.16
C VAL A 20 -12.70 3.54 -15.79
N ARG A 21 -13.00 4.81 -15.52
CA ARG A 21 -13.60 5.25 -14.24
C ARG A 21 -14.97 4.63 -14.01
N ASP A 22 -15.79 4.51 -15.01
CA ASP A 22 -17.12 3.92 -14.87
C ASP A 22 -17.04 2.40 -14.62
N ILE A 23 -16.06 1.72 -15.21
CA ILE A 23 -15.75 0.33 -14.87
C ILE A 23 -15.30 0.21 -13.42
N GLN A 24 -14.37 1.04 -12.96
CA GLN A 24 -13.89 1.03 -11.58
C GLN A 24 -15.04 1.22 -10.58
N LYS A 25 -15.97 2.14 -10.85
CA LYS A 25 -17.18 2.32 -10.02
C LYS A 25 -18.05 1.07 -9.99
N ARG A 26 -18.26 0.42 -11.14
CA ARG A 26 -19.02 -0.84 -11.22
C ARG A 26 -18.36 -1.94 -10.40
N ILE A 27 -17.03 -2.06 -10.49
CA ILE A 27 -16.26 -3.03 -9.69
C ILE A 27 -16.45 -2.78 -8.20
N LEU A 28 -16.30 -1.54 -7.74
CA LEU A 28 -16.48 -1.18 -6.33
C LEU A 28 -17.91 -1.47 -5.86
N ALA A 29 -18.92 -1.13 -6.67
CA ALA A 29 -20.31 -1.42 -6.36
C ALA A 29 -20.59 -2.94 -6.29
N ALA A 30 -19.96 -3.74 -7.16
CA ALA A 30 -20.06 -5.20 -7.13
C ALA A 30 -19.44 -5.77 -5.83
N TYR A 31 -18.27 -5.30 -5.41
CA TYR A 31 -17.66 -5.71 -4.14
C TYR A 31 -18.57 -5.39 -2.94
N GLU A 32 -19.17 -4.20 -2.91
CA GLU A 32 -20.09 -3.81 -1.82
C GLU A 32 -21.39 -4.65 -1.81
N GLN A 33 -21.84 -5.09 -2.98
CA GLN A 33 -22.97 -6.04 -3.07
C GLN A 33 -22.57 -7.43 -2.58
N ASP A 34 -21.35 -7.88 -2.91
CA ASP A 34 -20.82 -9.16 -2.48
C ASP A 34 -20.64 -9.23 -0.96
N PHE A 35 -20.36 -8.11 -0.28
CA PHE A 35 -20.39 -8.06 1.19
C PHE A 35 -21.74 -8.50 1.74
N SER A 36 -22.82 -8.05 1.13
CA SER A 36 -24.18 -8.41 1.59
C SER A 36 -24.61 -9.82 1.21
N LYS A 37 -24.01 -10.41 0.17
CA LYS A 37 -24.37 -11.75 -0.31
C LYS A 37 -23.59 -12.86 0.40
N HIS A 38 -22.32 -12.60 0.74
CA HIS A 38 -21.38 -13.66 1.12
C HIS A 38 -20.85 -13.52 2.54
N ALA A 39 -20.90 -12.33 3.13
CA ALA A 39 -20.46 -12.16 4.52
C ALA A 39 -21.62 -12.40 5.51
N PRO A 40 -21.32 -12.84 6.74
CA PRO A 40 -22.32 -12.89 7.81
C PRO A 40 -22.97 -11.51 8.02
N ASN A 41 -24.30 -11.47 8.12
CA ASN A 41 -25.08 -10.22 8.19
C ASN A 41 -24.58 -9.27 9.31
N GLU A 42 -24.13 -9.82 10.43
CA GLU A 42 -23.69 -9.04 11.59
C GLU A 42 -22.43 -8.22 11.33
N ILE A 43 -21.58 -8.64 10.37
CA ILE A 43 -20.32 -7.95 10.07
C ILE A 43 -20.44 -7.02 8.85
N VAL A 44 -21.47 -7.13 8.03
CA VAL A 44 -21.63 -6.32 6.80
C VAL A 44 -21.52 -4.81 7.06
N PRO A 45 -22.16 -4.22 8.09
CA PRO A 45 -21.99 -2.80 8.37
C PRO A 45 -20.54 -2.43 8.70
N ARG A 46 -19.82 -3.29 9.43
CA ARG A 46 -18.41 -3.07 9.78
C ARG A 46 -17.48 -3.23 8.58
N LEU A 47 -17.77 -4.17 7.67
CA LEU A 47 -17.07 -4.31 6.39
C LEU A 47 -17.13 -3.01 5.60
N ARG A 48 -18.34 -2.46 5.42
CA ARG A 48 -18.53 -1.19 4.69
C ARG A 48 -17.83 -0.02 5.36
N MET A 49 -17.89 0.08 6.70
CA MET A 49 -17.19 1.12 7.44
C MET A 49 -15.67 1.03 7.25
N LEU A 50 -15.08 -0.16 7.39
CA LEU A 50 -13.66 -0.40 7.16
C LEU A 50 -13.28 -0.03 5.73
N TRP A 51 -13.98 -0.60 4.75
CA TRP A 51 -13.74 -0.39 3.33
C TRP A 51 -13.71 1.10 2.98
N ASN A 52 -14.76 1.82 3.35
CA ASN A 52 -14.88 3.25 3.05
C ASN A 52 -13.88 4.13 3.81
N SER A 53 -13.29 3.66 4.90
CA SER A 53 -12.27 4.41 5.64
C SER A 53 -10.88 4.36 5.02
N ILE A 54 -10.58 3.41 4.14
CA ILE A 54 -9.22 3.16 3.64
C ILE A 54 -8.60 4.40 2.98
N PRO A 55 -9.27 5.15 2.09
CA PRO A 55 -8.68 6.35 1.51
C PRO A 55 -8.26 7.39 2.55
N SER A 56 -9.08 7.60 3.59
CA SER A 56 -8.76 8.55 4.67
C SER A 56 -7.62 8.06 5.57
N GLN A 57 -7.47 6.75 5.75
CA GLN A 57 -6.36 6.16 6.49
C GLN A 57 -5.04 6.40 5.76
N LEU A 58 -5.02 6.16 4.45
CA LEU A 58 -3.83 6.27 3.60
C LEU A 58 -3.45 7.74 3.29
N ALA A 59 -4.40 8.67 3.34
CA ALA A 59 -4.15 10.09 3.14
C ALA A 59 -3.38 10.75 4.29
N LYS A 60 -3.19 10.08 5.43
CA LYS A 60 -2.44 10.62 6.56
C LYS A 60 -0.94 10.43 6.39
N GLU A 61 -0.17 11.33 6.98
CA GLU A 61 1.29 11.26 6.99
C GLU A 61 1.80 9.91 7.53
N ASN A 62 1.30 9.50 8.69
CA ASN A 62 1.53 8.17 9.24
C ASN A 62 0.37 7.26 8.86
N LYS A 63 0.50 6.50 7.79
CA LYS A 63 -0.52 5.62 7.21
C LYS A 63 -0.88 4.41 8.07
N LYS A 64 -0.47 4.39 9.34
CA LYS A 64 -0.88 3.39 10.32
C LYS A 64 -2.40 3.38 10.46
N PHE A 65 -3.00 2.21 10.41
CA PHE A 65 -4.45 2.05 10.55
C PHE A 65 -4.93 2.45 11.95
N ILE A 66 -5.94 3.32 12.01
CA ILE A 66 -6.50 3.86 13.26
C ILE A 66 -8.00 3.54 13.30
N TYR A 67 -8.43 2.67 14.20
CA TYR A 67 -9.83 2.29 14.33
C TYR A 67 -10.76 3.48 14.65
N GLY A 68 -10.27 4.46 15.41
CA GLY A 68 -11.02 5.68 15.71
C GLY A 68 -11.39 6.54 14.49
N LEU A 69 -10.71 6.33 13.34
CA LEU A 69 -11.08 6.98 12.08
C LEU A 69 -12.19 6.23 11.33
N VAL A 70 -12.41 4.97 11.63
CA VAL A 70 -13.55 4.22 11.09
C VAL A 70 -14.85 4.72 11.75
N ARG A 71 -14.79 4.90 13.08
CA ARG A 71 -15.87 5.43 13.90
C ARG A 71 -15.30 5.88 15.24
N GLU A 72 -15.80 6.97 15.80
CA GLU A 72 -15.45 7.40 17.14
C GLU A 72 -15.70 6.28 18.17
N GLY A 73 -14.72 6.03 19.05
CA GLY A 73 -14.77 4.96 20.05
C GLY A 73 -14.59 3.54 19.50
N ALA A 74 -14.32 3.35 18.21
CA ALA A 74 -14.07 2.03 17.62
C ALA A 74 -12.83 1.36 18.21
N ARG A 75 -12.94 0.06 18.47
CA ARG A 75 -11.86 -0.79 19.01
C ARG A 75 -11.52 -1.91 18.05
N ALA A 76 -10.29 -2.41 18.10
CA ALA A 76 -9.82 -3.51 17.24
C ALA A 76 -10.77 -4.72 17.27
N LYS A 77 -11.18 -5.17 18.44
CA LYS A 77 -12.07 -6.31 18.63
C LYS A 77 -13.42 -6.21 17.90
N ASP A 78 -13.88 -4.97 17.63
CA ASP A 78 -15.17 -4.75 16.98
C ASP A 78 -15.10 -4.94 15.46
N TYR A 79 -13.89 -4.86 14.88
CA TYR A 79 -13.63 -4.88 13.44
C TYR A 79 -12.74 -6.04 12.98
N GLU A 80 -12.22 -6.85 13.91
CA GLU A 80 -11.23 -7.89 13.60
C GLU A 80 -11.77 -8.91 12.58
N THR A 81 -12.99 -9.39 12.78
CA THR A 81 -13.64 -10.33 11.85
C THR A 81 -13.89 -9.70 10.47
N ALA A 82 -14.27 -8.42 10.44
CA ALA A 82 -14.47 -7.70 9.18
C ALA A 82 -13.15 -7.47 8.43
N LEU A 83 -12.09 -7.14 9.15
CA LEU A 83 -10.75 -6.99 8.58
C LEU A 83 -10.22 -8.30 8.01
N LEU A 84 -10.38 -9.39 8.77
CA LEU A 84 -9.99 -10.73 8.33
C LEU A 84 -10.75 -11.12 7.06
N TRP A 85 -12.06 -10.92 7.01
CA TRP A 85 -12.88 -11.21 5.84
C TRP A 85 -12.40 -10.46 4.59
N LEU A 86 -12.13 -9.14 4.69
CA LEU A 86 -11.60 -8.36 3.57
C LEU A 86 -10.24 -8.87 3.09
N SER A 87 -9.38 -9.30 4.02
CA SER A 87 -8.06 -9.85 3.72
C SER A 87 -8.17 -11.21 3.03
N ASP A 88 -9.00 -12.11 3.54
CA ASP A 88 -9.21 -13.47 3.01
C ASP A 88 -9.82 -13.44 1.60
N CYS A 89 -10.70 -12.45 1.33
CA CYS A 89 -11.23 -12.22 -0.01
C CYS A 89 -10.22 -11.56 -0.96
N GLY A 90 -9.03 -11.20 -0.49
CA GLY A 90 -7.99 -10.55 -1.29
C GLY A 90 -8.34 -9.13 -1.73
N LEU A 91 -9.26 -8.46 -1.04
CA LEU A 91 -9.67 -7.09 -1.35
C LEU A 91 -8.74 -6.04 -0.73
N VAL A 92 -8.04 -6.42 0.34
CA VAL A 92 -7.07 -5.58 1.02
C VAL A 92 -5.80 -6.35 1.36
N HIS A 93 -4.70 -5.63 1.45
CA HIS A 93 -3.42 -6.11 1.94
C HIS A 93 -3.11 -5.45 3.28
N LYS A 94 -3.04 -6.27 4.32
CA LYS A 94 -2.53 -5.85 5.63
C LYS A 94 -1.00 -5.94 5.61
N VAL A 95 -0.33 -4.82 5.87
CA VAL A 95 1.13 -4.73 5.99
C VAL A 95 1.45 -4.39 7.44
N SER A 96 1.97 -5.35 8.19
CA SER A 96 2.25 -5.20 9.62
C SER A 96 3.55 -4.46 9.87
N ARG A 97 3.65 -3.83 11.02
CA ARG A 97 4.88 -3.21 11.51
C ARG A 97 5.86 -4.27 11.98
N VAL A 98 7.16 -4.01 11.75
CA VAL A 98 8.25 -4.61 12.54
C VAL A 98 8.95 -3.50 13.32
N ASN A 99 9.32 -3.77 14.55
CA ASN A 99 10.02 -2.80 15.43
C ASN A 99 11.50 -3.10 15.56
N THR A 100 11.94 -4.25 15.13
CA THR A 100 13.34 -4.66 14.99
C THR A 100 13.51 -5.48 13.73
N VAL A 101 14.73 -5.81 13.38
CA VAL A 101 15.10 -6.50 12.13
C VAL A 101 15.86 -7.78 12.47
N GLY A 102 15.38 -8.87 11.95
CA GLY A 102 15.99 -10.20 12.09
C GLY A 102 15.31 -11.19 11.15
N ILE A 103 15.95 -12.27 10.82
CA ILE A 103 15.42 -13.34 9.96
C ILE A 103 14.88 -14.46 10.85
N PRO A 104 13.65 -14.92 10.66
CA PRO A 104 12.63 -14.38 9.73
C PRO A 104 11.95 -13.11 10.31
N LEU A 105 11.65 -12.13 9.46
CA LEU A 105 10.96 -10.87 9.86
C LEU A 105 9.63 -11.12 10.57
N ARG A 106 8.92 -12.17 10.20
CA ARG A 106 7.64 -12.57 10.80
C ARG A 106 7.72 -12.76 12.32
N ALA A 107 8.87 -13.15 12.84
CA ALA A 107 9.06 -13.31 14.29
C ALA A 107 9.06 -11.97 15.06
N TYR A 108 9.23 -10.87 14.36
CA TYR A 108 9.31 -9.51 14.91
C TYR A 108 8.09 -8.64 14.55
N GLU A 109 7.03 -9.28 14.07
CA GLU A 109 5.78 -8.61 13.66
C GLU A 109 5.06 -8.04 14.89
N ASP A 110 4.69 -6.76 14.80
CA ASP A 110 3.77 -6.12 15.74
C ASP A 110 2.33 -6.22 15.23
N LEU A 111 1.59 -7.17 15.75
CA LEU A 111 0.20 -7.43 15.35
C LEU A 111 -0.76 -6.27 15.64
N LYS A 112 -0.36 -5.30 16.49
CA LYS A 112 -1.20 -4.14 16.86
C LYS A 112 -1.01 -2.92 15.94
N ALA A 113 -0.01 -2.95 15.08
CA ALA A 113 0.31 -1.84 14.21
C ALA A 113 0.45 -2.32 12.75
N PHE A 114 -0.40 -1.82 11.88
CA PHE A 114 -0.39 -2.17 10.47
C PHE A 114 -0.87 -1.00 9.60
N LYS A 115 -0.50 -1.05 8.32
CA LYS A 115 -1.08 -0.26 7.24
C LYS A 115 -2.08 -1.15 6.47
N LEU A 116 -3.13 -0.56 5.90
CA LEU A 116 -4.13 -1.29 5.14
C LEU A 116 -4.22 -0.72 3.72
N PHE A 117 -3.81 -1.51 2.75
CA PHE A 117 -3.82 -1.14 1.33
C PHE A 117 -4.96 -1.86 0.61
N VAL A 118 -5.51 -1.24 -0.42
CA VAL A 118 -6.49 -1.88 -1.32
C VAL A 118 -5.75 -2.78 -2.30
N VAL A 119 -6.44 -3.74 -2.87
CA VAL A 119 -5.89 -4.67 -3.87
C VAL A 119 -5.39 -3.98 -5.14
N ASP A 120 -5.86 -2.77 -5.46
CA ASP A 120 -5.55 -2.08 -6.71
C ASP A 120 -5.51 -0.55 -6.55
N VAL A 121 -4.47 0.09 -7.11
CA VAL A 121 -4.26 1.54 -7.03
C VAL A 121 -5.33 2.35 -7.77
N GLY A 122 -5.85 1.83 -8.88
CA GLY A 122 -6.92 2.49 -9.63
C GLY A 122 -8.24 2.49 -8.86
N LEU A 123 -8.53 1.40 -8.14
CA LEU A 123 -9.68 1.32 -7.23
C LEU A 123 -9.53 2.28 -6.06
N LEU A 124 -8.34 2.39 -5.45
CA LEU A 124 -8.10 3.40 -4.41
C LEU A 124 -8.37 4.82 -4.91
N GLY A 125 -7.86 5.17 -6.10
CA GLY A 125 -8.12 6.46 -6.71
C GLY A 125 -9.61 6.71 -6.99
N CYS A 126 -10.36 5.66 -7.35
CA CYS A 126 -11.81 5.73 -7.53
C CYS A 126 -12.55 5.92 -6.20
N MET A 127 -12.19 5.15 -5.16
CA MET A 127 -12.76 5.28 -3.82
C MET A 127 -12.54 6.68 -3.23
N ALA A 128 -11.38 7.29 -3.48
CA ALA A 128 -11.04 8.64 -3.07
C ALA A 128 -11.74 9.74 -3.89
N GLY A 129 -12.50 9.38 -4.92
CA GLY A 129 -13.13 10.36 -5.82
C GLY A 129 -12.15 11.14 -6.69
N LEU A 130 -10.92 10.65 -6.86
CA LEU A 130 -9.87 11.34 -7.60
C LEU A 130 -10.22 11.41 -9.08
N ARG A 131 -10.20 12.62 -9.65
CA ARG A 131 -10.45 12.86 -11.08
C ARG A 131 -9.19 12.54 -11.89
N GLN A 132 -9.36 11.97 -13.09
CA GLN A 132 -8.24 11.60 -13.96
C GLN A 132 -7.36 12.80 -14.35
N ARG A 133 -7.98 13.97 -14.62
CA ARG A 133 -7.25 15.22 -14.91
C ARG A 133 -6.26 15.59 -13.81
N THR A 134 -6.63 15.40 -12.54
CA THR A 134 -5.74 15.68 -11.40
C THR A 134 -4.48 14.82 -11.43
N LEU A 135 -4.58 13.58 -11.91
CA LEU A 135 -3.43 12.67 -12.06
C LEU A 135 -2.50 13.10 -13.19
N LEU A 136 -3.07 13.61 -14.30
CA LEU A 136 -2.31 13.92 -15.51
C LEU A 136 -1.70 15.33 -15.47
N ASP A 137 -2.47 16.31 -15.00
CA ASP A 137 -2.08 17.72 -15.06
C ASP A 137 -1.17 18.13 -13.89
N GLY A 138 -1.14 17.32 -12.81
CA GLY A 138 -0.50 17.67 -11.53
C GLY A 138 -1.25 18.82 -10.84
N ASN A 139 -1.32 18.78 -9.53
CA ASN A 139 -1.91 19.86 -8.74
C ASN A 139 -1.21 19.90 -7.38
N ASP A 140 -0.82 21.07 -6.90
CA ASP A 140 -0.14 21.23 -5.62
C ASP A 140 -0.97 20.68 -4.44
N LEU A 141 -2.32 20.71 -4.54
CA LEU A 141 -3.24 20.12 -3.56
C LEU A 141 -3.27 18.58 -3.59
N PHE A 142 -2.69 17.96 -4.62
CA PHE A 142 -2.66 16.52 -4.80
C PHE A 142 -1.42 15.85 -4.16
N VAL A 143 -0.43 16.62 -3.72
CA VAL A 143 0.90 16.13 -3.31
C VAL A 143 0.82 15.05 -2.21
N GLU A 144 0.03 15.26 -1.16
CA GLU A 144 -0.09 14.29 -0.06
C GLU A 144 -0.71 12.96 -0.53
N PHE A 145 -1.80 13.04 -1.28
CA PHE A 145 -2.48 11.84 -1.77
C PHE A 145 -1.70 11.13 -2.88
N LYS A 146 -0.87 11.85 -3.63
CA LYS A 146 0.08 11.28 -4.59
C LYS A 146 1.06 10.31 -3.91
N GLY A 147 1.58 10.68 -2.74
CA GLY A 147 2.39 9.78 -1.91
C GLY A 147 1.64 8.50 -1.52
N ALA A 148 0.37 8.62 -1.10
CA ALA A 148 -0.48 7.47 -0.77
C ALA A 148 -0.70 6.54 -1.96
N LEU A 149 -0.97 7.08 -3.15
CA LEU A 149 -1.13 6.30 -4.39
C LEU A 149 0.17 5.62 -4.80
N THR A 150 1.31 6.28 -4.61
CA THR A 150 2.61 5.71 -4.97
C THR A 150 2.95 4.53 -4.05
N GLU A 151 2.76 4.66 -2.73
CA GLU A 151 2.94 3.54 -1.81
C GLU A 151 1.93 2.42 -2.06
N GLN A 152 0.67 2.75 -2.38
CA GLN A 152 -0.33 1.77 -2.78
C GLN A 152 0.12 0.96 -4.01
N TYR A 153 0.66 1.65 -5.03
CA TYR A 153 1.20 1.01 -6.23
C TYR A 153 2.35 0.07 -5.88
N VAL A 154 3.32 0.54 -5.08
CA VAL A 154 4.47 -0.27 -4.66
C VAL A 154 4.02 -1.49 -3.85
N CYS A 155 3.10 -1.32 -2.88
CA CYS A 155 2.53 -2.43 -2.14
C CYS A 155 1.89 -3.46 -3.07
N GLN A 156 1.08 -3.01 -4.03
CA GLN A 156 0.43 -3.87 -5.02
C GLN A 156 1.45 -4.68 -5.82
N GLN A 157 2.54 -4.05 -6.29
CA GLN A 157 3.58 -4.73 -7.05
C GLN A 157 4.35 -5.75 -6.17
N LEU A 158 4.77 -5.36 -4.96
CA LEU A 158 5.46 -6.26 -4.04
C LEU A 158 4.62 -7.48 -3.68
N LYS A 159 3.30 -7.32 -3.52
CA LYS A 159 2.36 -8.42 -3.23
C LYS A 159 2.07 -9.34 -4.42
N THR A 160 2.55 -9.05 -5.62
CA THR A 160 2.49 -9.98 -6.75
C THR A 160 3.69 -10.92 -6.82
N ILE A 161 4.74 -10.65 -6.05
CA ILE A 161 5.93 -11.49 -5.99
C ILE A 161 5.65 -12.67 -5.05
N GLU A 162 5.79 -13.87 -5.57
CA GLU A 162 5.60 -15.11 -4.81
C GLU A 162 6.65 -15.21 -3.69
N ASP A 163 6.24 -15.72 -2.54
CA ASP A 163 7.08 -15.91 -1.35
C ASP A 163 7.78 -14.66 -0.80
N LEU A 164 7.31 -13.45 -1.18
CA LEU A 164 7.84 -12.21 -0.64
C LEU A 164 7.01 -11.73 0.56
N ASP A 165 7.60 -11.77 1.74
CA ASP A 165 7.00 -11.19 2.94
C ASP A 165 7.24 -9.66 2.98
N VAL A 166 6.15 -8.92 3.18
CA VAL A 166 6.15 -7.44 3.14
C VAL A 166 5.65 -6.87 4.44
N TYR A 167 6.49 -6.07 5.08
CA TYR A 167 6.25 -5.35 6.33
C TYR A 167 6.57 -3.86 6.16
N TYR A 168 6.40 -3.04 7.20
CA TYR A 168 6.97 -1.70 7.30
C TYR A 168 7.70 -1.56 8.64
N TYR A 169 8.62 -0.60 8.72
CA TYR A 169 9.37 -0.37 9.94
C TYR A 169 9.10 1.02 10.51
N THR A 170 8.91 1.11 11.81
CA THR A 170 9.06 2.36 12.56
C THR A 170 9.82 2.08 13.85
N ASN A 171 10.70 3.02 14.22
CA ASN A 171 11.31 2.97 15.54
C ASN A 171 10.28 3.34 16.65
N ASP A 172 10.57 3.00 17.90
CA ASP A 172 9.66 3.24 19.03
C ASP A 172 9.28 4.70 19.24
N ARG A 173 10.14 5.64 18.82
CA ARG A 173 9.90 7.08 18.91
C ARG A 173 9.13 7.64 17.70
N GLY A 174 8.87 6.85 16.69
CA GLY A 174 8.22 7.29 15.45
C GLY A 174 9.04 8.25 14.58
N SER A 175 10.32 8.47 14.91
CA SER A 175 11.18 9.43 14.20
C SER A 175 11.89 8.86 12.97
N CYS A 176 11.79 7.55 12.75
CA CYS A 176 12.32 6.86 11.59
C CYS A 176 11.27 5.85 11.12
N GLU A 177 10.74 6.06 9.93
CA GLU A 177 9.81 5.16 9.26
C GLU A 177 10.40 4.76 7.91
N ILE A 178 10.29 3.46 7.57
CA ILE A 178 10.59 2.88 6.27
C ILE A 178 9.28 2.34 5.71
N ASP A 179 8.92 2.76 4.51
CA ASP A 179 7.62 2.49 3.91
C ASP A 179 7.35 1.00 3.76
N PHE A 180 8.36 0.23 3.31
CA PHE A 180 8.32 -1.23 3.28
C PHE A 180 9.66 -1.81 3.70
N VAL A 181 9.58 -2.98 4.34
CA VAL A 181 10.72 -3.86 4.61
C VAL A 181 10.32 -5.23 4.09
N VAL A 182 11.08 -5.74 3.14
CA VAL A 182 10.78 -7.03 2.52
C VAL A 182 11.78 -8.08 2.96
N ASP A 183 11.27 -9.28 3.20
CA ASP A 183 12.06 -10.47 3.47
C ASP A 183 12.01 -11.37 2.23
N THR A 184 13.16 -11.55 1.59
CA THR A 184 13.29 -12.40 0.39
C THR A 184 13.63 -13.85 0.75
N GLY A 185 13.67 -14.18 2.05
CA GLY A 185 14.16 -15.46 2.56
C GLY A 185 15.70 -15.51 2.71
N GLU A 186 16.43 -14.77 1.89
CA GLU A 186 17.90 -14.68 1.95
C GLU A 186 18.38 -13.41 2.65
N ARG A 187 17.67 -12.31 2.45
CA ARG A 187 18.02 -10.98 2.97
C ARG A 187 16.80 -10.12 3.26
N ILE A 188 17.01 -9.13 4.10
CA ILE A 188 16.01 -8.11 4.42
C ILE A 188 16.37 -6.82 3.69
N VAL A 189 15.44 -6.31 2.88
CA VAL A 189 15.65 -5.12 2.06
C VAL A 189 14.68 -4.01 2.49
N PRO A 190 15.17 -2.90 3.08
CA PRO A 190 14.34 -1.72 3.33
C PRO A 190 14.06 -0.97 2.03
N VAL A 191 12.81 -0.50 1.87
CA VAL A 191 12.32 0.21 0.69
C VAL A 191 11.69 1.54 1.11
N GLU A 192 12.26 2.62 0.61
CA GLU A 192 11.71 3.98 0.72
C GLU A 192 11.01 4.34 -0.59
N VAL A 193 9.79 4.82 -0.52
CA VAL A 193 8.98 5.19 -1.69
C VAL A 193 8.97 6.70 -1.85
N LYS A 194 9.26 7.18 -3.06
CA LYS A 194 9.21 8.60 -3.40
C LYS A 194 8.29 8.84 -4.59
N ALA A 195 7.29 9.68 -4.41
CA ALA A 195 6.36 10.07 -5.47
C ALA A 195 6.95 11.06 -6.48
N GLU A 196 8.14 11.57 -6.21
CA GLU A 196 8.84 12.60 -6.96
C GLU A 196 10.26 12.14 -7.35
N VAL A 197 10.96 12.99 -8.13
CA VAL A 197 12.38 12.82 -8.43
C VAL A 197 13.31 13.27 -7.27
N ASN A 198 12.76 13.81 -6.16
CA ASN A 198 13.56 14.21 -5.00
C ASN A 198 14.08 12.97 -4.26
N LEU A 199 15.38 12.79 -4.30
CA LEU A 199 16.05 11.57 -3.87
C LEU A 199 16.56 11.61 -2.40
N ARG A 200 16.09 12.54 -1.56
CA ARG A 200 16.48 12.56 -0.14
C ARG A 200 15.82 11.38 0.60
N ALA A 201 16.64 10.58 1.28
CA ALA A 201 16.22 9.37 1.99
C ALA A 201 16.82 9.37 3.42
N LYS A 202 16.38 10.32 4.27
CA LYS A 202 16.89 10.44 5.64
C LYS A 202 16.59 9.20 6.48
N SER A 203 15.36 8.72 6.43
CA SER A 203 14.95 7.52 7.17
C SER A 203 15.74 6.30 6.75
N LEU A 204 15.95 6.14 5.43
CA LEU A 204 16.72 5.02 4.91
C LEU A 204 18.19 5.08 5.36
N LYS A 205 18.78 6.28 5.41
CA LYS A 205 20.13 6.47 5.96
C LYS A 205 20.20 6.09 7.45
N THR A 206 19.25 6.55 8.26
CA THR A 206 19.17 6.19 9.68
C THR A 206 18.98 4.69 9.88
N TYR A 207 18.20 4.06 9.03
CA TYR A 207 17.99 2.61 9.04
C TYR A 207 19.30 1.87 8.66
N GLN A 208 19.99 2.34 7.62
CA GLN A 208 21.29 1.82 7.17
C GLN A 208 22.33 1.87 8.29
N GLU A 209 22.44 3.01 8.98
CA GLU A 209 23.38 3.19 10.11
C GLU A 209 23.07 2.24 11.28
N LYS A 210 21.80 1.90 11.49
CA LYS A 210 21.38 1.06 12.61
C LYS A 210 21.49 -0.44 12.33
N PHE A 211 21.11 -0.88 11.13
CA PHE A 211 20.92 -2.31 10.83
C PHE A 211 21.90 -2.84 9.77
N SER A 212 22.61 -1.94 9.07
CA SER A 212 23.61 -2.28 8.05
C SER A 212 23.13 -3.34 7.03
N PRO A 213 21.94 -3.19 6.41
CA PRO A 213 21.50 -4.13 5.39
C PRO A 213 22.46 -4.12 4.20
N GLU A 214 22.61 -5.26 3.52
CA GLU A 214 23.49 -5.39 2.33
C GLU A 214 23.11 -4.43 1.22
N VAL A 215 21.81 -4.20 1.04
CA VAL A 215 21.26 -3.27 0.07
C VAL A 215 20.05 -2.56 0.65
N SER A 216 19.93 -1.28 0.37
CA SER A 216 18.73 -0.48 0.62
C SER A 216 18.16 -0.01 -0.71
N VAL A 217 16.85 -0.01 -0.82
CA VAL A 217 16.16 0.39 -2.05
C VAL A 217 15.39 1.69 -1.82
N ARG A 218 15.55 2.61 -2.75
CA ARG A 218 14.64 3.72 -2.96
C ARG A 218 13.94 3.48 -4.28
N THR A 219 12.61 3.56 -4.30
CA THR A 219 11.86 3.54 -5.56
C THR A 219 11.23 4.91 -5.82
N SER A 220 11.34 5.40 -7.05
CA SER A 220 10.96 6.76 -7.40
C SER A 220 10.65 6.91 -8.90
N MET A 221 10.27 8.11 -9.32
CA MET A 221 10.12 8.47 -10.73
C MET A 221 11.46 8.66 -11.46
N ALA A 222 12.59 8.63 -10.74
CA ALA A 222 13.92 8.72 -11.36
C ALA A 222 14.37 7.38 -11.94
N ASP A 223 15.32 7.45 -12.88
CA ASP A 223 15.91 6.28 -13.52
C ASP A 223 16.69 5.41 -12.53
N TYR A 224 17.01 4.20 -12.97
CA TYR A 224 17.85 3.27 -12.22
C TYR A 224 19.20 3.90 -11.90
N LYS A 225 19.61 3.81 -10.62
CA LYS A 225 20.93 4.25 -10.17
C LYS A 225 21.38 3.35 -9.03
N LYS A 226 22.61 2.83 -9.14
CA LYS A 226 23.26 2.09 -8.05
C LYS A 226 24.33 2.98 -7.42
N GLU A 227 24.20 3.16 -6.11
CA GLU A 227 25.18 3.80 -5.25
C GLU A 227 25.80 2.72 -4.33
N GLU A 228 26.73 3.09 -3.46
CA GLU A 228 27.47 2.13 -2.63
C GLU A 228 26.54 1.17 -1.83
N TRP A 229 25.58 1.72 -1.09
CA TRP A 229 24.66 0.96 -0.24
C TRP A 229 23.18 1.13 -0.67
N LEU A 230 22.90 1.92 -1.67
CA LEU A 230 21.58 2.36 -2.08
C LEU A 230 21.36 2.12 -3.56
N VAL A 231 20.26 1.45 -3.89
CA VAL A 231 19.81 1.32 -5.27
C VAL A 231 18.52 2.11 -5.45
N ASN A 232 18.48 3.00 -6.45
CA ASN A 232 17.23 3.58 -6.92
C ASN A 232 16.63 2.70 -8.01
N LEU A 233 15.48 2.11 -7.75
CA LEU A 233 14.67 1.42 -8.75
C LEU A 233 13.58 2.37 -9.26
N PRO A 234 13.38 2.50 -10.58
CA PRO A 234 12.20 3.16 -11.10
C PRO A 234 10.93 2.48 -10.55
N LEU A 235 9.87 3.24 -10.30
CA LEU A 235 8.62 2.70 -9.73
C LEU A 235 8.10 1.48 -10.51
N TYR A 236 8.14 1.52 -11.83
CA TYR A 236 7.68 0.43 -12.70
C TYR A 236 8.53 -0.85 -12.63
N ALA A 237 9.74 -0.76 -12.07
CA ALA A 237 10.68 -1.87 -11.96
C ALA A 237 10.85 -2.37 -10.51
N ILE A 238 9.96 -2.01 -9.60
CA ILE A 238 10.08 -2.41 -8.18
C ILE A 238 10.02 -3.93 -7.99
N ASP A 239 9.37 -4.66 -8.88
CA ASP A 239 9.34 -6.12 -8.92
C ASP A 239 10.72 -6.75 -9.11
N GLN A 240 11.70 -6.01 -9.65
CA GLN A 240 13.09 -6.47 -9.81
C GLN A 240 13.89 -6.48 -8.49
N ILE A 241 13.28 -6.08 -7.38
CA ILE A 241 13.93 -6.04 -6.05
C ILE A 241 14.52 -7.40 -5.64
N ILE A 242 13.91 -8.50 -6.08
CA ILE A 242 14.39 -9.86 -5.80
C ILE A 242 15.70 -10.22 -6.54
N LYS A 243 16.13 -9.41 -7.51
CA LYS A 243 17.35 -9.64 -8.30
C LYS A 243 18.54 -8.81 -7.81
N LEU A 244 18.36 -7.99 -6.80
CA LEU A 244 19.41 -7.17 -6.19
C LEU A 244 20.25 -8.02 -5.23
#